data_b57d2cc79c6375402de782e9c822fa87
#
_entry.id   b57d2cc79c6375402de782e9c822fa87
#
_cell.length_a   1.000
_cell.length_b   1.000
_cell.length_c   1.000
_cell.angle_alpha   90.00
_cell.angle_beta   90.00
_cell.angle_gamma   90.00
#
_symmetry.space_group_name_H-M   'P 1'
#
loop_
_entity.id
_entity.type
_entity.pdbx_description
1 polymer ?
#
loop_
_entity_poly.entity_id
_entity_poly.type
_entity_poly.pdbx_seq_one_letter_code
_entity_poly.pdbx_strand_id
1 'polypeptide(L)'
;MKNLRITVNGTAYDVQVEELGGSSAPAAAAPAPAAAPPPAAKPAAPAGAQGSVVVKAPMPGTVVNVVVSAGQAVKAGDDLVFIEAMKMETPVKAPQDGTVATVDVAKGESVDSGKVLVTLN
;
A
#
# COMPACT_ATOMS: atom_id res chain seq x y z
N MET A 1 22.69 -30.21 10.48
CA MET A 1 21.37 -29.58 10.30
C MET A 1 20.94 -28.93 11.58
N LYS A 2 20.99 -27.67 11.61
CA LYS A 2 20.46 -26.91 12.74
C LYS A 2 19.21 -26.23 12.33
N ASN A 3 18.14 -26.58 12.95
CA ASN A 3 16.89 -25.88 12.74
C ASN A 3 16.83 -24.72 13.72
N LEU A 4 16.91 -23.55 13.19
CA LEU A 4 16.76 -22.34 13.99
C LEU A 4 15.36 -21.80 13.77
N ARG A 5 14.66 -21.67 14.84
CA ARG A 5 13.35 -21.04 14.83
C ARG A 5 13.50 -19.62 15.29
N ILE A 6 13.25 -18.72 14.38
CA ILE A 6 13.31 -17.29 14.68
C ILE A 6 11.89 -16.76 14.73
N THR A 7 11.56 -16.13 15.82
CA THR A 7 10.26 -15.50 15.99
C THR A 7 10.41 -14.00 15.82
N VAL A 8 9.76 -13.45 14.84
CA VAL A 8 9.74 -12.01 14.62
C VAL A 8 8.30 -11.55 14.62
N ASN A 9 8.00 -10.58 15.45
CA ASN A 9 6.65 -10.01 15.55
C ASN A 9 5.56 -11.06 15.82
N GLY A 10 5.88 -12.07 16.59
CA GLY A 10 4.89 -13.11 16.90
C GLY A 10 4.70 -14.17 15.82
N THR A 11 5.43 -14.06 14.73
CA THR A 11 5.37 -15.05 13.66
C THR A 11 6.63 -15.91 13.71
N ALA A 12 6.45 -17.21 13.81
CA ALA A 12 7.57 -18.13 13.82
C ALA A 12 7.98 -18.47 12.40
N TYR A 13 9.24 -18.25 12.11
CA TYR A 13 9.83 -18.65 10.84
C TYR A 13 10.77 -19.82 11.06
N ASP A 14 10.53 -20.89 10.38
CA ASP A 14 11.44 -22.02 10.38
C ASP A 14 12.54 -21.78 9.36
N VAL A 15 13.71 -21.47 9.85
CA VAL A 15 14.86 -21.31 8.98
C VAL A 15 15.74 -22.55 9.14
N GLN A 16 15.83 -23.33 8.11
CA GLN A 16 16.76 -24.43 8.05
C GLN A 16 18.13 -23.89 7.64
N VAL A 17 19.04 -23.90 8.56
CA VAL A 17 20.43 -23.60 8.25
C VAL A 17 21.13 -24.91 8.07
N GLU A 18 21.41 -25.26 6.84
CA GLU A 18 22.29 -26.38 6.57
C GLU A 18 23.71 -25.90 6.72
N GLU A 19 24.28 -26.27 7.83
CA GLU A 19 25.71 -26.05 8.00
C GLU A 19 26.42 -27.16 7.28
N LEU A 20 26.71 -26.91 6.05
CA LEU A 20 27.58 -27.79 5.29
C LEU A 20 29.01 -27.48 5.71
N GLY A 21 29.45 -28.25 6.65
CA GLY A 21 30.85 -28.24 6.95
C GLY A 21 31.61 -28.70 5.75
N GLY A 22 32.34 -27.83 5.20
CA GLY A 22 33.38 -28.18 4.27
C GLY A 22 32.90 -28.59 2.91
N SER A 23 33.38 -27.90 1.96
CA SER A 23 33.30 -28.38 0.63
C SER A 23 32.08 -27.99 -0.14
N SER A 24 32.32 -26.97 -0.81
CA SER A 24 31.62 -26.68 -2.04
C SER A 24 30.17 -27.05 -1.99
N ALA A 25 29.53 -26.28 -1.37
CA ALA A 25 28.17 -26.19 -1.73
C ALA A 25 28.17 -25.88 -3.18
N PRO A 26 27.70 -26.72 -3.93
CA PRO A 26 27.21 -26.24 -5.13
C PRO A 26 26.24 -25.23 -4.66
N ALA A 27 26.57 -24.14 -4.80
CA ALA A 27 25.55 -23.22 -4.84
C ALA A 27 24.68 -23.70 -5.95
N ALA A 28 23.94 -24.56 -5.64
CA ALA A 28 22.78 -24.57 -6.38
C ALA A 28 22.27 -23.24 -6.06
N ALA A 29 22.74 -22.41 -6.66
CA ALA A 29 22.07 -21.21 -6.78
C ALA A 29 20.77 -21.65 -7.29
N ALA A 30 20.03 -21.98 -6.43
CA ALA A 30 18.67 -21.95 -6.77
C ALA A 30 18.56 -20.58 -7.33
N PRO A 31 18.31 -20.50 -8.51
CA PRO A 31 17.99 -19.26 -9.03
C PRO A 31 16.93 -18.82 -8.11
N ALA A 32 17.27 -17.96 -7.39
CA ALA A 32 16.26 -17.29 -6.74
C ALA A 32 15.26 -17.05 -7.80
N PRO A 33 14.20 -17.62 -7.69
CA PRO A 33 13.22 -17.33 -8.60
C PRO A 33 13.15 -15.89 -8.50
N ALA A 34 13.50 -15.39 -9.48
CA ALA A 34 13.40 -14.04 -9.58
C ALA A 34 12.25 -13.65 -8.79
N ALA A 35 12.56 -13.19 -7.77
CA ALA A 35 11.57 -12.64 -7.02
C ALA A 35 10.72 -11.95 -7.96
N ALA A 36 9.62 -12.36 -7.94
CA ALA A 36 8.67 -11.69 -8.66
C ALA A 36 8.98 -10.27 -8.47
N PRO A 37 9.20 -9.64 -9.47
CA PRO A 37 9.39 -8.29 -9.35
C PRO A 37 8.25 -7.81 -8.59
N PRO A 38 8.53 -7.16 -7.65
CA PRO A 38 7.51 -6.49 -7.05
C PRO A 38 6.83 -5.78 -8.11
N PRO A 39 5.69 -5.98 -8.13
CA PRO A 39 5.03 -5.24 -9.01
C PRO A 39 5.18 -3.90 -8.75
N ALA A 40 5.73 -3.50 -8.93
CA ALA A 40 5.80 -2.51 -8.79
C ALA A 40 5.54 -1.68 -9.08
N ALA A 41 5.64 -1.34 -8.73
CA ALA A 41 5.84 -0.25 -8.90
C ALA A 41 5.33 0.31 -9.90
N LYS A 42 4.40 0.46 -9.90
CA LYS A 42 3.91 1.22 -10.61
C LYS A 42 4.08 2.39 -10.43
N PRO A 43 4.70 2.84 -10.91
CA PRO A 43 4.89 4.12 -10.82
C PRO A 43 3.81 4.82 -11.11
N ALA A 44 3.85 5.38 -10.36
CA ALA A 44 3.57 6.58 -10.45
C ALA A 44 2.96 6.89 -11.68
N ALA A 45 1.87 6.88 -11.56
CA ALA A 45 1.14 7.38 -12.53
C ALA A 45 1.61 8.67 -12.93
N PRO A 46 1.75 8.80 -14.08
CA PRO A 46 2.07 10.04 -14.60
C PRO A 46 1.12 11.02 -14.12
N ALA A 47 1.66 11.87 -13.56
CA ALA A 47 0.94 12.99 -13.30
C ALA A 47 0.37 13.47 -14.57
N GLY A 48 -0.75 13.30 -14.79
CA GLY A 48 -1.24 13.79 -16.03
C GLY A 48 -2.64 13.44 -16.28
N ALA A 49 -3.02 12.36 -15.75
CA ALA A 49 -4.38 12.00 -15.89
C ALA A 49 -5.07 12.42 -14.63
N GLN A 50 -5.29 13.66 -14.49
CA GLN A 50 -6.21 14.08 -13.46
C GLN A 50 -7.55 13.49 -13.79
N GLY A 51 -8.03 12.67 -12.89
CA GLY A 51 -9.36 12.12 -13.07
C GLY A 51 -10.40 13.22 -13.15
N SER A 52 -11.49 12.90 -13.77
CA SER A 52 -12.59 13.85 -13.94
C SER A 52 -13.26 14.25 -12.64
N VAL A 53 -13.05 13.47 -11.61
CA VAL A 53 -13.66 13.69 -10.30
C VAL A 53 -12.60 13.78 -9.23
N VAL A 54 -12.61 14.88 -8.52
CA VAL A 54 -11.66 15.14 -7.46
C VAL A 54 -12.34 14.92 -6.12
N VAL A 55 -11.81 14.02 -5.33
CA VAL A 55 -12.27 13.77 -3.98
C VAL A 55 -11.43 14.58 -3.01
N LYS A 56 -12.06 15.49 -2.31
CA LYS A 56 -11.39 16.40 -1.38
C LYS A 56 -11.71 16.03 0.05
N ALA A 57 -10.81 16.40 0.95
CA ALA A 57 -11.04 16.22 2.37
C ALA A 57 -12.20 17.12 2.84
N PRO A 58 -13.18 16.57 3.52
CA PRO A 58 -14.29 17.36 4.04
C PRO A 58 -13.90 18.16 5.29
N MET A 59 -12.82 17.77 5.94
CA MET A 59 -12.35 18.39 7.17
C MET A 59 -10.84 18.21 7.31
N PRO A 60 -10.19 19.05 8.12
CA PRO A 60 -8.78 18.89 8.37
C PRO A 60 -8.55 17.70 9.31
N GLY A 61 -7.44 17.02 9.11
CA GLY A 61 -7.08 15.88 9.94
C GLY A 61 -5.82 15.18 9.44
N THR A 62 -5.60 13.99 9.92
CA THR A 62 -4.46 13.16 9.51
C THR A 62 -4.96 11.90 8.83
N VAL A 63 -4.35 11.55 7.73
CA VAL A 63 -4.68 10.31 7.03
C VAL A 63 -4.17 9.12 7.85
N VAL A 64 -5.09 8.32 8.36
CA VAL A 64 -4.73 7.12 9.12
C VAL A 64 -4.58 5.92 8.23
N ASN A 65 -5.36 5.87 7.19
CA ASN A 65 -5.30 4.75 6.26
C ASN A 65 -5.77 5.15 4.86
N VAL A 66 -5.17 4.56 3.86
CA VAL A 66 -5.58 4.68 2.46
C VAL A 66 -6.00 3.28 2.01
N VAL A 67 -7.25 3.14 1.62
CA VAL A 67 -7.84 1.84 1.32
C VAL A 67 -7.76 1.51 -0.17
N VAL A 68 -7.56 2.51 -0.99
CA VAL A 68 -7.56 2.36 -2.43
C VAL A 68 -6.20 2.64 -3.04
N SER A 69 -6.00 2.13 -4.23
CA SER A 69 -4.78 2.33 -4.99
C SER A 69 -5.08 2.89 -6.37
N ALA A 70 -4.10 3.54 -6.96
CA ALA A 70 -4.25 4.03 -8.33
C ALA A 70 -4.57 2.87 -9.27
N GLY A 71 -5.54 3.07 -10.11
CA GLY A 71 -6.03 2.04 -11.03
C GLY A 71 -7.12 1.13 -10.47
N GLN A 72 -7.49 1.30 -9.22
CA GLN A 72 -8.53 0.50 -8.61
C GLN A 72 -9.93 1.01 -8.98
N ALA A 73 -10.82 0.11 -9.32
CA ALA A 73 -12.21 0.46 -9.55
C ALA A 73 -12.93 0.60 -8.20
N VAL A 74 -13.66 1.66 -8.04
CA VAL A 74 -14.45 1.96 -6.85
C VAL A 74 -15.87 2.35 -7.22
N LYS A 75 -16.77 2.18 -6.29
CA LYS A 75 -18.17 2.55 -6.47
C LYS A 75 -18.54 3.71 -5.57
N ALA A 76 -19.63 4.37 -5.92
CA ALA A 76 -20.20 5.41 -5.09
C ALA A 76 -20.49 4.85 -3.69
N GLY A 77 -19.94 5.50 -2.68
CA GLY A 77 -20.06 5.07 -1.30
C GLY A 77 -18.91 4.20 -0.77
N ASP A 78 -17.98 3.80 -1.62
CA ASP A 78 -16.81 3.05 -1.16
C ASP A 78 -15.88 3.95 -0.37
N ASP A 79 -15.27 3.39 0.66
CA ASP A 79 -14.34 4.14 1.49
C ASP A 79 -13.00 4.24 0.77
N LEU A 80 -12.53 5.43 0.56
CA LEU A 80 -11.27 5.69 -0.14
C LEU A 80 -10.13 5.91 0.84
N VAL A 81 -10.34 6.79 1.78
CA VAL A 81 -9.33 7.23 2.74
C VAL A 81 -9.99 7.42 4.10
N PHE A 82 -9.29 7.03 5.15
CA PHE A 82 -9.72 7.31 6.51
C PHE A 82 -8.91 8.47 7.07
N ILE A 83 -9.60 9.49 7.53
CA ILE A 83 -9.00 10.67 8.12
C ILE A 83 -9.34 10.70 9.61
N GLU A 84 -8.32 10.87 10.44
CA GLU A 84 -8.52 11.08 11.87
C GLU A 84 -8.60 12.58 12.14
N ALA A 85 -9.70 13.00 12.70
CA ALA A 85 -9.89 14.35 13.17
C ALA A 85 -10.54 14.29 14.54
N MET A 86 -10.02 15.07 15.49
CA MET A 86 -10.58 15.12 16.85
C MET A 86 -10.73 13.76 17.51
N LYS A 87 -9.74 12.88 17.32
CA LYS A 87 -9.76 11.50 17.85
C LYS A 87 -10.89 10.62 17.28
N MET A 88 -11.41 11.00 16.15
CA MET A 88 -12.42 10.22 15.43
C MET A 88 -11.94 9.94 14.02
N GLU A 89 -12.14 8.72 13.59
CA GLU A 89 -11.85 8.34 12.22
C GLU A 89 -13.06 8.60 11.35
N THR A 90 -12.86 9.35 10.31
CA THR A 90 -13.92 9.67 9.35
C THR A 90 -13.56 9.09 7.99
N PRO A 91 -14.39 8.20 7.44
CA PRO A 91 -14.14 7.69 6.10
C PRO A 91 -14.51 8.74 5.06
N VAL A 92 -13.64 8.93 4.11
CA VAL A 92 -13.94 9.73 2.93
C VAL A 92 -14.37 8.78 1.83
N LYS A 93 -15.59 8.94 1.40
CA LYS A 93 -16.21 8.05 0.43
C LYS A 93 -16.16 8.58 -0.97
N ALA A 94 -16.21 7.66 -1.92
CA ALA A 94 -16.31 8.03 -3.31
C ALA A 94 -17.68 8.68 -3.60
N PRO A 95 -17.69 9.83 -4.27
CA PRO A 95 -18.95 10.48 -4.62
C PRO A 95 -19.69 9.79 -5.77
N GLN A 96 -19.00 9.00 -6.53
CA GLN A 96 -19.55 8.28 -7.67
C GLN A 96 -18.69 7.08 -8.05
N ASP A 97 -19.21 6.25 -8.92
CA ASP A 97 -18.49 5.11 -9.47
C ASP A 97 -17.38 5.62 -10.39
N GLY A 98 -16.26 4.95 -10.36
CA GLY A 98 -15.15 5.30 -11.21
C GLY A 98 -13.93 4.47 -10.95
N THR A 99 -12.82 4.86 -11.55
CA THR A 99 -11.53 4.24 -11.32
C THR A 99 -10.61 5.27 -10.68
N VAL A 100 -9.90 4.87 -9.66
CA VAL A 100 -8.92 5.76 -9.00
C VAL A 100 -7.83 6.10 -10.01
N ALA A 101 -7.70 7.37 -10.34
CA ALA A 101 -6.67 7.84 -11.24
C ALA A 101 -5.36 8.08 -10.48
N THR A 102 -5.44 8.84 -9.40
CA THR A 102 -4.28 9.10 -8.55
C THR A 102 -4.70 9.14 -7.08
N VAL A 103 -3.73 8.82 -6.22
CA VAL A 103 -3.86 8.98 -4.79
C VAL A 103 -2.81 10.02 -4.39
N ASP A 104 -3.27 11.17 -3.95
CA ASP A 104 -2.43 12.33 -3.71
C ASP A 104 -2.00 12.48 -2.24
N VAL A 105 -2.36 11.52 -1.41
CA VAL A 105 -2.02 11.52 0.01
C VAL A 105 -1.47 10.19 0.46
N ALA A 106 -0.67 10.22 1.49
CA ALA A 106 -0.08 9.04 2.09
C ALA A 106 -0.58 8.83 3.52
N LYS A 107 -0.46 7.61 3.99
CA LYS A 107 -0.77 7.30 5.39
C LYS A 107 0.13 8.12 6.32
N GLY A 108 -0.47 8.77 7.27
CA GLY A 108 0.24 9.65 8.22
C GLY A 108 0.38 11.09 7.75
N GLU A 109 -0.15 11.42 6.60
CA GLU A 109 -0.09 12.77 6.08
C GLU A 109 -1.19 13.64 6.67
N SER A 110 -0.83 14.88 7.00
CA SER A 110 -1.82 15.84 7.45
C SER A 110 -2.48 16.50 6.26
N VAL A 111 -3.78 16.55 6.30
CA VAL A 111 -4.57 17.15 5.24
C VAL A 111 -5.47 18.25 5.78
N ASP A 112 -5.66 19.25 4.98
CA ASP A 112 -6.57 20.34 5.30
C ASP A 112 -7.91 20.18 4.58
N SER A 113 -8.91 20.86 5.08
CA SER A 113 -10.20 20.90 4.41
C SER A 113 -10.03 21.42 2.97
N GLY A 114 -10.51 20.66 2.03
CA GLY A 114 -10.40 20.98 0.62
C GLY A 114 -9.15 20.46 -0.09
N LYS A 115 -8.23 19.82 0.64
CA LYS A 115 -7.08 19.19 0.01
C LYS A 115 -7.53 17.98 -0.82
N VAL A 116 -6.94 17.82 -1.98
CA VAL A 116 -7.23 16.67 -2.83
C VAL A 116 -6.64 15.42 -2.20
N LEU A 117 -7.44 14.40 -2.05
CA LEU A 117 -7.05 13.10 -1.50
C LEU A 117 -6.86 12.08 -2.61
N VAL A 118 -7.87 11.96 -3.43
CA VAL A 118 -7.91 10.97 -4.50
C VAL A 118 -8.60 11.57 -5.71
N THR A 119 -8.14 11.23 -6.88
CA THR A 119 -8.86 11.60 -8.11
C THR A 119 -9.41 10.35 -8.77
N LEU A 120 -10.64 10.43 -9.20
CA LEU A 120 -11.32 9.33 -9.90
C LEU A 120 -11.51 9.70 -11.38
N ASN A 121 -11.46 8.69 -12.18
CA ASN A 121 -11.61 8.87 -13.62
C ASN A 121 -12.92 8.23 -14.11
#